data_e877d56d8028d77df90ddbf66b3dad43
#
_entry.id   e877d56d8028d77df90ddbf66b3dad43
#
_cell.length_a   1.000
_cell.length_b   1.000
_cell.length_c   1.000
_cell.angle_alpha   90.00
_cell.angle_beta   90.00
_cell.angle_gamma   90.00
#
_symmetry.space_group_name_H-M   'P 1'
#
loop_
_entity.id
_entity.type
_entity.pdbx_description
1 polymer ?
#
loop_
_entity_poly.entity_id
_entity_poly.type
_entity_poly.pdbx_seq_one_letter_code
_entity_poly.pdbx_strand_id
1 'polypeptide(L)'
;PPVILATTLNWPLVFVMDKRDFKKGLAGWVATPRFSNGWGDLKSLPTILVENHSLKPYQQRVLGTYVFLDGAINALSQYSHELANAVKKEQEFVPEKLIVKRAYAKQADTISEFKGVEYTSSVSALSGQTEVKYLGKAYTYTDLPIYWQKEVERVVDVPQAFFVPPVYSDIIEKLKLHGVSVNKLKGANTQPLKLAKVLDYSFDKAPFEGRFR
;
A
#
# COMPACT_ATOMS: atom_id res chain seq x y z
N PRO A 1 12.79 4.76 6.67
CA PRO A 1 13.00 5.36 5.36
C PRO A 1 12.41 6.75 5.36
N PRO A 2 13.11 7.77 4.82
CA PRO A 2 12.49 9.07 4.69
C PRO A 2 11.34 8.94 3.69
N VAL A 3 10.12 9.06 4.19
CA VAL A 3 8.94 9.23 3.36
C VAL A 3 8.96 10.68 2.92
N ILE A 4 9.21 10.92 1.65
CA ILE A 4 9.17 12.27 1.08
C ILE A 4 7.72 12.54 0.70
N LEU A 5 7.10 13.44 1.42
CA LEU A 5 5.74 13.88 1.17
C LEU A 5 5.75 15.08 0.22
N ALA A 6 5.18 14.87 -0.93
CA ALA A 6 4.80 15.96 -1.80
C ALA A 6 3.58 16.68 -1.19
N THR A 7 3.73 17.90 -0.74
CA THR A 7 2.75 18.62 0.07
C THR A 7 1.73 19.44 -0.69
N THR A 8 1.66 19.34 -2.02
CA THR A 8 0.74 20.15 -2.83
C THR A 8 0.22 19.49 -4.11
N LEU A 9 0.51 18.24 -4.37
CA LEU A 9 0.02 17.54 -5.55
C LEU A 9 -0.38 16.11 -5.16
N ASN A 10 -1.42 15.59 -5.79
CA ASN A 10 -1.97 14.24 -5.65
C ASN A 10 -0.97 13.14 -6.05
N TRP A 11 0.17 13.06 -5.37
CA TRP A 11 1.11 11.98 -5.60
C TRP A 11 0.80 10.81 -4.67
N PRO A 12 0.73 9.59 -5.18
CA PRO A 12 0.64 8.40 -4.33
C PRO A 12 1.86 8.31 -3.42
N LEU A 13 1.72 7.57 -2.33
CA LEU A 13 2.84 7.28 -1.44
C LEU A 13 3.96 6.60 -2.23
N VAL A 14 5.14 7.21 -2.20
CA VAL A 14 6.32 6.72 -2.90
C VAL A 14 7.51 6.61 -1.94
N PHE A 15 8.39 5.66 -2.21
CA PHE A 15 9.62 5.46 -1.45
C PHE A 15 10.83 5.77 -2.33
N VAL A 16 11.91 6.23 -1.73
CA VAL A 16 13.17 6.36 -2.47
C VAL A 16 13.76 4.98 -2.78
N MET A 17 14.22 4.77 -4.01
CA MET A 17 14.89 3.54 -4.42
C MET A 17 16.23 3.34 -3.71
N ASP A 18 16.94 4.43 -3.46
CA ASP A 18 18.20 4.42 -2.71
C ASP A 18 18.21 5.56 -1.69
N LYS A 19 18.40 5.22 -0.42
CA LYS A 19 18.45 6.22 0.68
C LYS A 19 19.63 7.19 0.58
N ARG A 20 20.64 6.85 -0.21
CA ARG A 20 21.87 7.61 -0.37
C ARG A 20 21.93 8.42 -1.66
N ASP A 21 21.05 8.09 -2.59
CA ASP A 21 20.99 8.75 -3.90
C ASP A 21 19.54 8.87 -4.38
N PHE A 22 18.95 10.04 -4.15
CA PHE A 22 17.59 10.33 -4.56
C PHE A 22 17.38 10.29 -6.08
N LYS A 23 18.43 10.58 -6.85
CA LYS A 23 18.38 10.58 -8.32
C LYS A 23 18.17 9.20 -8.93
N LYS A 24 18.39 8.13 -8.14
CA LYS A 24 18.06 6.75 -8.56
C LYS A 24 16.56 6.52 -8.64
N GLY A 25 15.76 7.46 -8.17
CA GLY A 25 14.33 7.49 -8.39
C GLY A 25 13.49 7.01 -7.22
N LEU A 26 12.22 6.84 -7.53
CA LEU A 26 11.17 6.52 -6.59
C LEU A 26 10.56 5.15 -6.90
N ALA A 27 10.00 4.53 -5.89
CA ALA A 27 9.19 3.33 -5.99
C ALA A 27 7.76 3.65 -5.57
N GLY A 28 6.81 3.47 -6.48
CA GLY A 28 5.39 3.54 -6.18
C GLY A 28 4.92 2.21 -5.59
N TRP A 29 4.13 2.27 -4.54
CA TRP A 29 3.77 1.11 -3.75
C TRP A 29 2.26 0.86 -3.78
N VAL A 30 1.87 -0.41 -3.91
CA VAL A 30 0.49 -0.86 -3.78
C VAL A 30 0.31 -1.42 -2.38
N ALA A 31 -0.58 -0.81 -1.61
CA ALA A 31 -0.86 -1.25 -0.25
C ALA A 31 -1.49 -2.65 -0.23
N THR A 32 -0.97 -3.51 0.63
CA THR A 32 -1.61 -4.79 0.91
C THR A 32 -2.69 -4.63 1.98
N PRO A 33 -3.63 -5.59 2.17
CA PRO A 33 -4.68 -5.52 3.18
C PRO A 33 -4.22 -5.40 4.64
N ARG A 34 -2.93 -5.47 4.90
CA ARG A 34 -2.33 -5.19 6.19
C ARG A 34 -2.39 -3.70 6.55
N PHE A 35 -2.43 -2.82 5.57
CA PHE A 35 -2.45 -1.37 5.73
C PHE A 35 -3.88 -0.84 5.57
N SER A 36 -4.20 0.27 6.22
CA SER A 36 -5.55 0.82 6.25
C SER A 36 -6.15 1.09 4.87
N ASN A 37 -5.35 1.67 3.97
CA ASN A 37 -5.76 1.92 2.59
C ASN A 37 -5.93 0.63 1.77
N GLY A 38 -5.01 -0.34 1.89
CA GLY A 38 -5.17 -1.64 1.24
C GLY A 38 -6.33 -2.47 1.81
N TRP A 39 -6.65 -2.30 3.11
CA TRP A 39 -7.86 -2.86 3.69
C TRP A 39 -9.11 -2.18 3.15
N GLY A 40 -9.08 -0.85 3.01
CA GLY A 40 -10.15 -0.09 2.36
C GLY A 40 -10.44 -0.59 0.95
N ASP A 41 -9.42 -0.76 0.13
CA ASP A 41 -9.53 -1.29 -1.23
C ASP A 41 -10.20 -2.68 -1.23
N LEU A 42 -9.74 -3.60 -0.34
CA LEU A 42 -10.33 -4.94 -0.21
C LEU A 42 -11.81 -4.91 0.17
N LYS A 43 -12.24 -3.89 0.92
CA LYS A 43 -13.63 -3.72 1.37
C LYS A 43 -14.45 -2.81 0.46
N SER A 44 -13.90 -2.37 -0.65
CA SER A 44 -14.52 -1.38 -1.56
C SER A 44 -14.91 -0.10 -0.81
N LEU A 45 -14.08 0.29 0.17
CA LEU A 45 -14.25 1.50 0.95
C LEU A 45 -13.23 2.53 0.50
N PRO A 46 -13.63 3.68 -0.03
CA PRO A 46 -12.72 4.76 -0.38
C PRO A 46 -11.88 5.18 0.83
N THR A 47 -10.59 4.95 0.75
CA THR A 47 -9.68 5.20 1.86
C THR A 47 -8.47 5.98 1.38
N ILE A 48 -8.18 7.09 2.05
CA ILE A 48 -7.03 7.95 1.74
C ILE A 48 -6.08 7.93 2.92
N LEU A 49 -4.83 7.52 2.68
CA LEU A 49 -3.74 7.63 3.65
C LEU A 49 -3.11 9.02 3.53
N VAL A 50 -3.21 9.82 4.58
CA VAL A 50 -2.60 11.16 4.65
C VAL A 50 -1.34 11.10 5.49
N GLU A 51 -0.21 11.31 4.84
CA GLU A 51 1.10 11.30 5.49
C GLU A 51 1.65 12.73 5.57
N ASN A 52 1.90 13.24 6.76
CA ASN A 52 2.54 14.53 6.98
C ASN A 52 3.96 14.36 7.50
N HIS A 53 4.93 14.98 6.82
CA HIS A 53 6.34 14.83 7.13
C HIS A 53 6.69 15.42 8.52
N SER A 54 7.32 14.61 9.38
CA SER A 54 7.64 14.97 10.77
C SER A 54 8.60 16.16 10.93
N LEU A 55 9.38 16.49 9.88
CA LEU A 55 10.29 17.65 9.89
C LEU A 55 9.60 18.98 9.66
N LYS A 56 8.30 19.00 9.29
CA LYS A 56 7.53 20.23 9.24
C LYS A 56 7.15 20.68 10.65
N PRO A 57 7.05 21.99 10.91
CA PRO A 57 6.53 22.52 12.17
C PRO A 57 5.15 21.93 12.50
N TYR A 58 4.89 21.70 13.77
CA TYR A 58 3.64 21.09 14.22
C TYR A 58 2.40 21.83 13.71
N GLN A 59 2.38 23.17 13.83
CA GLN A 59 1.28 23.99 13.34
C GLN A 59 1.01 23.79 11.84
N GLN A 60 2.07 23.74 11.02
CA GLN A 60 1.92 23.51 9.57
C GLN A 60 1.32 22.13 9.28
N ARG A 61 1.70 21.10 10.04
CA ARG A 61 1.13 19.75 9.88
C ARG A 61 -0.35 19.73 10.23
N VAL A 62 -0.72 20.35 11.35
CA VAL A 62 -2.12 20.43 11.79
C VAL A 62 -2.97 21.20 10.79
N LEU A 63 -2.54 22.40 10.37
CA LEU A 63 -3.29 23.22 9.41
C LEU A 63 -3.39 22.54 8.04
N GLY A 64 -2.32 21.91 7.57
CA GLY A 64 -2.35 21.15 6.31
C GLY A 64 -3.32 19.99 6.35
N THR A 65 -3.38 19.25 7.45
CA THR A 65 -4.35 18.17 7.65
C THR A 65 -5.78 18.71 7.74
N TYR A 66 -5.98 19.83 8.44
CA TYR A 66 -7.29 20.47 8.52
C TYR A 66 -7.83 20.88 7.14
N VAL A 67 -7.01 21.57 6.35
CA VAL A 67 -7.40 21.97 4.98
C VAL A 67 -7.71 20.76 4.10
N PHE A 68 -6.92 19.69 4.24
CA PHE A 68 -7.19 18.45 3.52
C PHE A 68 -8.54 17.83 3.92
N LEU A 69 -8.83 17.75 5.22
CA LEU A 69 -10.10 17.19 5.71
C LEU A 69 -11.30 18.04 5.29
N ASP A 70 -11.18 19.36 5.36
CA ASP A 70 -12.21 20.27 4.89
C ASP A 70 -12.51 20.05 3.39
N GLY A 71 -11.46 20.01 2.55
CA GLY A 71 -11.60 19.72 1.14
C GLY A 71 -12.19 18.34 0.86
N ALA A 72 -11.80 17.32 1.62
CA ALA A 72 -12.34 15.96 1.50
C ALA A 72 -13.84 15.88 1.86
N ILE A 73 -14.25 16.54 2.94
CA ILE A 73 -15.66 16.61 3.37
C ILE A 73 -16.50 17.33 2.32
N ASN A 74 -16.02 18.45 1.78
CA ASN A 74 -16.68 19.19 0.73
C ASN A 74 -16.84 18.34 -0.56
N ALA A 75 -15.79 17.62 -0.96
CA ALA A 75 -15.85 16.71 -2.09
C ALA A 75 -16.85 15.56 -1.85
N LEU A 76 -16.85 14.96 -0.65
CA LEU A 76 -17.80 13.93 -0.28
C LEU A 76 -19.23 14.45 -0.31
N SER A 77 -19.48 15.68 0.14
CA SER A 77 -20.80 16.31 0.07
C SER A 77 -21.24 16.49 -1.39
N GLN A 78 -20.35 16.93 -2.25
CA GLN A 78 -20.64 17.21 -3.65
C GLN A 78 -20.87 15.92 -4.48
N TYR A 79 -20.04 14.88 -4.25
CA TYR A 79 -20.01 13.66 -5.05
C TYR A 79 -20.54 12.43 -4.31
N SER A 80 -21.34 12.62 -3.25
CA SER A 80 -21.82 11.51 -2.40
C SER A 80 -22.59 10.44 -3.15
N HIS A 81 -23.46 10.82 -4.08
CA HIS A 81 -24.26 9.87 -4.87
C HIS A 81 -23.41 9.07 -5.84
N GLU A 82 -22.48 9.73 -6.55
CA GLU A 82 -21.58 9.07 -7.49
C GLU A 82 -20.67 8.10 -6.76
N LEU A 83 -20.14 8.52 -5.59
CA LEU A 83 -19.30 7.68 -4.77
C LEU A 83 -20.06 6.46 -4.23
N ALA A 84 -21.27 6.65 -3.70
CA ALA A 84 -22.11 5.57 -3.21
C ALA A 84 -22.45 4.55 -4.32
N ASN A 85 -22.76 5.03 -5.53
CA ASN A 85 -23.03 4.18 -6.67
C ASN A 85 -21.76 3.40 -7.11
N ALA A 86 -20.61 4.05 -7.11
CA ALA A 86 -19.33 3.38 -7.45
C ALA A 86 -18.99 2.29 -6.42
N VAL A 87 -19.12 2.60 -5.12
CA VAL A 87 -18.89 1.63 -4.03
C VAL A 87 -19.85 0.44 -4.15
N LYS A 88 -21.14 0.69 -4.38
CA LYS A 88 -22.13 -0.38 -4.55
C LYS A 88 -21.79 -1.27 -5.75
N LYS A 89 -21.46 -0.69 -6.89
CA LYS A 89 -21.07 -1.43 -8.10
C LYS A 89 -19.82 -2.28 -7.85
N GLU A 90 -18.84 -1.76 -7.13
CA GLU A 90 -17.62 -2.48 -6.79
C GLU A 90 -17.89 -3.64 -5.81
N GLN A 91 -18.76 -3.44 -4.82
CA GLN A 91 -19.15 -4.49 -3.87
C GLN A 91 -19.95 -5.63 -4.51
N GLU A 92 -20.69 -5.35 -5.58
CA GLU A 92 -21.44 -6.34 -6.36
C GLU A 92 -20.54 -7.10 -7.36
N PHE A 93 -19.37 -6.56 -7.66
CA PHE A 93 -18.43 -7.17 -8.60
C PHE A 93 -17.69 -8.34 -7.96
N VAL A 94 -17.85 -9.53 -8.54
CA VAL A 94 -17.11 -10.73 -8.13
C VAL A 94 -16.12 -11.10 -9.25
N PRO A 95 -14.83 -10.89 -9.05
CA PRO A 95 -13.83 -11.23 -10.06
C PRO A 95 -13.68 -12.76 -10.18
N GLU A 96 -13.44 -13.26 -11.38
CA GLU A 96 -13.06 -14.66 -11.60
C GLU A 96 -11.63 -14.95 -11.12
N LYS A 97 -10.77 -13.93 -11.18
CA LYS A 97 -9.34 -14.03 -10.84
C LYS A 97 -8.90 -12.85 -9.98
N LEU A 98 -8.02 -13.11 -9.04
CA LEU A 98 -7.39 -12.09 -8.21
C LEU A 98 -5.88 -12.02 -8.45
N ILE A 99 -5.37 -10.80 -8.59
CA ILE A 99 -3.94 -10.54 -8.56
C ILE A 99 -3.51 -10.49 -7.10
N VAL A 100 -2.77 -11.50 -6.65
CA VAL A 100 -2.31 -11.62 -5.25
C VAL A 100 -0.87 -11.18 -5.05
N LYS A 101 -0.11 -10.99 -6.15
CA LYS A 101 1.25 -10.46 -6.09
C LYS A 101 1.57 -9.61 -7.31
N ARG A 102 2.18 -8.46 -7.05
CA ARG A 102 2.70 -7.54 -8.08
C ARG A 102 4.19 -7.35 -7.87
N ALA A 103 4.91 -7.11 -8.96
CA ALA A 103 6.30 -6.71 -8.98
C ALA A 103 6.45 -5.28 -9.52
N TYR A 104 7.58 -4.68 -9.26
CA TYR A 104 7.94 -3.41 -9.85
C TYR A 104 8.15 -3.54 -11.36
N ALA A 105 7.75 -2.52 -12.09
CA ALA A 105 8.03 -2.41 -13.50
C ALA A 105 9.52 -2.52 -13.77
N LYS A 106 9.89 -3.23 -14.84
CA LYS A 106 11.29 -3.35 -15.28
C LYS A 106 11.84 -2.04 -15.83
N GLN A 107 10.95 -1.22 -16.39
CA GLN A 107 11.27 0.10 -16.91
C GLN A 107 10.56 1.15 -16.06
N ALA A 108 11.31 2.19 -15.71
CA ALA A 108 10.76 3.33 -14.97
C ALA A 108 9.89 4.18 -15.89
N ASP A 109 8.82 4.73 -15.33
CA ASP A 109 8.19 5.91 -15.88
C ASP A 109 8.98 7.15 -15.43
N THR A 110 8.76 8.31 -16.04
CA THR A 110 9.48 9.53 -15.70
C THR A 110 8.54 10.55 -15.07
N ILE A 111 8.95 11.10 -13.94
CA ILE A 111 8.31 12.27 -13.33
C ILE A 111 9.03 13.50 -13.85
N SER A 112 8.34 14.35 -14.61
CA SER A 112 8.91 15.55 -15.19
C SER A 112 9.42 16.55 -14.15
N GLU A 113 8.66 16.73 -13.06
CA GLU A 113 9.02 17.60 -11.95
C GLU A 113 8.61 16.99 -10.61
N PHE A 114 9.56 16.92 -9.68
CA PHE A 114 9.30 16.51 -8.30
C PHE A 114 9.89 17.53 -7.32
N LYS A 115 9.02 18.14 -6.52
CA LYS A 115 9.43 19.11 -5.50
C LYS A 115 9.99 18.39 -4.28
N GLY A 116 11.24 18.64 -3.97
CA GLY A 116 11.95 18.02 -2.86
C GLY A 116 12.89 19.00 -2.17
N VAL A 117 13.93 18.47 -1.57
CA VAL A 117 14.94 19.21 -0.82
C VAL A 117 16.32 18.90 -1.38
N GLU A 118 17.14 19.92 -1.51
CA GLU A 118 18.54 19.78 -1.92
C GLU A 118 19.31 18.94 -0.89
N TYR A 119 20.21 18.09 -1.36
CA TYR A 119 21.08 17.28 -0.51
C TYR A 119 22.49 17.23 -1.06
N THR A 120 23.44 16.96 -0.17
CA THR A 120 24.82 16.59 -0.52
C THR A 120 25.12 15.20 0.01
N SER A 121 26.06 14.51 -0.63
CA SER A 121 26.58 13.24 -0.15
C SER A 121 28.08 13.27 -0.04
N SER A 122 28.61 12.64 1.01
CA SER A 122 30.03 12.50 1.26
C SER A 122 30.32 11.13 1.87
N VAL A 123 31.54 10.66 1.71
CA VAL A 123 31.97 9.44 2.40
C VAL A 123 32.39 9.79 3.82
N SER A 124 31.80 9.12 4.79
CA SER A 124 32.16 9.28 6.21
C SER A 124 33.58 8.78 6.46
N ALA A 125 34.39 9.62 7.06
CA ALA A 125 35.78 9.24 7.43
C ALA A 125 35.80 8.16 8.53
N LEU A 126 34.72 8.05 9.33
CA LEU A 126 34.65 7.07 10.41
C LEU A 126 34.16 5.70 9.94
N SER A 127 33.11 5.67 9.11
CA SER A 127 32.44 4.43 8.72
C SER A 127 32.76 3.95 7.32
N GLY A 128 33.36 4.80 6.48
CA GLY A 128 33.55 4.54 5.04
C GLY A 128 32.22 4.49 4.26
N GLN A 129 31.09 4.76 4.91
CA GLN A 129 29.78 4.73 4.27
C GLN A 129 29.42 6.11 3.69
N THR A 130 28.60 6.09 2.64
CA THR A 130 28.02 7.33 2.11
C THR A 130 27.00 7.88 3.08
N GLU A 131 27.21 9.10 3.53
CA GLU A 131 26.27 9.89 4.33
C GLU A 131 25.57 10.92 3.46
N VAL A 132 24.29 11.14 3.71
CA VAL A 132 23.46 12.13 3.01
C VAL A 132 23.06 13.21 3.99
N LYS A 133 23.33 14.47 3.62
CA LYS A 133 22.94 15.65 4.37
C LYS A 133 21.94 16.47 3.59
N TYR A 134 20.73 16.61 4.12
CA TYR A 134 19.72 17.49 3.54
C TYR A 134 20.00 18.94 3.95
N LEU A 135 19.97 19.84 2.96
CA LEU A 135 20.36 21.24 3.15
C LEU A 135 19.21 22.17 3.60
N GLY A 136 17.98 21.65 3.64
CA GLY A 136 16.80 22.44 3.99
C GLY A 136 16.36 23.43 2.91
N LYS A 137 16.97 23.40 1.72
CA LYS A 137 16.62 24.25 0.58
C LYS A 137 15.67 23.52 -0.34
N ALA A 138 14.62 24.20 -0.82
CA ALA A 138 13.72 23.66 -1.81
C ALA A 138 14.50 23.38 -3.12
N TYR A 139 14.24 22.24 -3.73
CA TYR A 139 14.84 21.81 -4.98
C TYR A 139 13.80 21.10 -5.83
N THR A 140 13.79 21.39 -7.13
CA THR A 140 12.95 20.66 -8.09
C THR A 140 13.81 19.65 -8.84
N TYR A 141 13.51 18.38 -8.67
CA TYR A 141 14.12 17.30 -9.43
C TYR A 141 13.36 17.16 -10.74
N THR A 142 14.08 17.12 -11.85
CA THR A 142 13.54 16.89 -13.19
C THR A 142 13.86 15.48 -13.65
N ASP A 143 12.98 14.92 -14.48
CA ASP A 143 13.17 13.61 -15.11
C ASP A 143 13.50 12.47 -14.14
N LEU A 144 12.85 12.52 -12.96
CA LEU A 144 13.07 11.54 -11.91
C LEU A 144 12.42 10.20 -12.28
N PRO A 145 13.17 9.08 -12.29
CA PRO A 145 12.59 7.77 -12.58
C PRO A 145 11.67 7.31 -11.45
N ILE A 146 10.53 6.72 -11.82
CA ILE A 146 9.62 6.09 -10.88
C ILE A 146 9.25 4.68 -11.32
N TYR A 147 9.36 3.73 -10.41
CA TYR A 147 9.04 2.33 -10.62
C TYR A 147 7.72 2.00 -9.93
N TRP A 148 6.69 1.70 -10.69
CA TRP A 148 5.39 1.30 -10.16
C TRP A 148 5.30 -0.21 -9.97
N GLN A 149 4.57 -0.68 -8.96
CA GLN A 149 4.21 -2.09 -8.80
C GLN A 149 3.05 -2.46 -9.75
N LYS A 150 3.27 -2.36 -11.06
CA LYS A 150 2.26 -2.62 -12.10
C LYS A 150 2.38 -3.98 -12.78
N GLU A 151 3.53 -4.66 -12.66
CA GLU A 151 3.71 -5.99 -13.23
C GLU A 151 2.94 -7.04 -12.42
N VAL A 152 2.23 -7.91 -13.13
CA VAL A 152 1.48 -9.00 -12.49
C VAL A 152 2.42 -10.20 -12.32
N GLU A 153 2.74 -10.53 -11.06
CA GLU A 153 3.62 -11.67 -10.74
C GLU A 153 2.81 -12.94 -10.45
N ARG A 154 1.67 -12.81 -9.76
CA ARG A 154 0.84 -13.95 -9.43
C ARG A 154 -0.64 -13.63 -9.49
N VAL A 155 -1.38 -14.51 -10.16
CA VAL A 155 -2.85 -14.51 -10.25
C VAL A 155 -3.37 -15.81 -9.68
N VAL A 156 -4.51 -15.76 -9.02
CA VAL A 156 -5.23 -16.96 -8.54
C VAL A 156 -6.68 -16.89 -8.99
N ASP A 157 -7.26 -18.07 -9.26
CA ASP A 157 -8.69 -18.17 -9.48
C ASP A 157 -9.43 -17.96 -8.17
N VAL A 158 -10.57 -17.27 -8.21
CA VAL A 158 -11.41 -17.09 -7.03
C VAL A 158 -12.25 -18.34 -6.82
N PRO A 159 -12.09 -19.08 -5.71
CA PRO A 159 -12.89 -20.26 -5.47
C PRO A 159 -14.30 -19.88 -5.06
N GLN A 160 -15.27 -20.73 -5.33
CA GLN A 160 -16.66 -20.55 -4.89
C GLN A 160 -16.80 -20.57 -3.37
N ALA A 161 -15.99 -21.38 -2.69
CA ALA A 161 -15.96 -21.50 -1.24
C ALA A 161 -14.61 -22.04 -0.75
N PHE A 162 -14.32 -21.77 0.50
CA PHE A 162 -13.22 -22.38 1.25
C PHE A 162 -13.78 -23.33 2.31
N PHE A 163 -13.19 -24.49 2.46
CA PHE A 163 -13.47 -25.42 3.54
C PHE A 163 -12.39 -25.29 4.60
N VAL A 164 -12.76 -24.82 5.77
CA VAL A 164 -11.84 -24.61 6.90
C VAL A 164 -12.09 -25.68 7.95
N PRO A 165 -11.11 -26.54 8.27
CA PRO A 165 -11.27 -27.54 9.32
C PRO A 165 -11.56 -26.89 10.68
N PRO A 166 -12.45 -27.48 11.53
CA PRO A 166 -12.83 -26.90 12.82
C PRO A 166 -11.67 -26.67 13.80
N VAL A 167 -10.55 -27.38 13.62
CA VAL A 167 -9.33 -27.19 14.42
C VAL A 167 -8.76 -25.77 14.31
N TYR A 168 -9.05 -25.06 13.21
CA TYR A 168 -8.65 -23.66 12.99
C TYR A 168 -9.73 -22.69 13.45
N SER A 169 -10.21 -22.85 14.69
CA SER A 169 -11.28 -22.01 15.27
C SER A 169 -10.92 -20.54 15.31
N ASP A 170 -9.66 -20.20 15.59
CA ASP A 170 -9.13 -18.83 15.59
C ASP A 170 -9.22 -18.15 14.22
N ILE A 171 -8.97 -18.88 13.14
CA ILE A 171 -9.14 -18.41 11.77
C ILE A 171 -10.63 -18.19 11.48
N ILE A 172 -11.48 -19.13 11.87
CA ILE A 172 -12.93 -19.04 11.68
C ILE A 172 -13.50 -17.81 12.39
N GLU A 173 -13.07 -17.54 13.61
CA GLU A 173 -13.49 -16.35 14.36
C GLU A 173 -13.04 -15.06 13.68
N LYS A 174 -11.80 -14.99 13.20
CA LYS A 174 -11.30 -13.82 12.44
C LYS A 174 -12.09 -13.60 11.15
N LEU A 175 -12.38 -14.67 10.40
CA LEU A 175 -13.20 -14.55 9.19
C LEU A 175 -14.59 -13.96 9.49
N LYS A 176 -15.22 -14.39 10.58
CA LYS A 176 -16.52 -13.82 11.03
C LYS A 176 -16.39 -12.36 11.42
N LEU A 177 -15.33 -11.98 12.15
CA LEU A 177 -15.07 -10.56 12.49
C LEU A 177 -14.91 -9.67 11.25
N HIS A 178 -14.37 -10.23 10.16
CA HIS A 178 -14.25 -9.55 8.88
C HIS A 178 -15.51 -9.60 8.01
N GLY A 179 -16.63 -10.11 8.55
CA GLY A 179 -17.93 -10.18 7.86
C GLY A 179 -18.01 -11.28 6.80
N VAL A 180 -17.08 -12.25 6.82
CA VAL A 180 -17.16 -13.41 5.92
C VAL A 180 -18.25 -14.37 6.42
N SER A 181 -19.15 -14.77 5.52
CA SER A 181 -20.17 -15.76 5.82
C SER A 181 -19.54 -17.13 6.09
N VAL A 182 -19.73 -17.65 7.29
CA VAL A 182 -19.20 -18.96 7.71
C VAL A 182 -20.35 -19.86 8.10
N ASN A 183 -20.56 -20.95 7.38
CA ASN A 183 -21.61 -21.92 7.62
C ASN A 183 -21.00 -23.26 8.07
N LYS A 184 -21.61 -23.87 9.06
CA LYS A 184 -21.22 -25.23 9.49
C LYS A 184 -21.76 -26.25 8.47
N LEU A 185 -20.84 -27.03 7.87
CA LEU A 185 -21.22 -28.11 6.98
C LEU A 185 -21.92 -29.21 7.79
N LYS A 186 -23.11 -29.61 7.33
CA LYS A 186 -23.86 -30.72 7.93
C LYS A 186 -23.70 -31.97 7.05
N GLY A 187 -23.11 -33.00 7.63
CA GLY A 187 -22.88 -34.29 6.92
C GLY A 187 -21.57 -34.34 6.10
N ALA A 188 -21.38 -35.44 5.40
CA ALA A 188 -20.25 -35.64 4.53
C ALA A 188 -20.39 -34.82 3.23
N ASN A 189 -19.29 -34.18 2.81
CA ASN A 189 -19.24 -33.54 1.51
C ASN A 189 -18.67 -34.52 0.49
N THR A 190 -19.38 -34.78 -0.58
CA THR A 190 -18.97 -35.65 -1.69
C THR A 190 -18.45 -34.86 -2.90
N GLN A 191 -18.42 -33.53 -2.82
CA GLN A 191 -17.92 -32.69 -3.90
C GLN A 191 -16.38 -32.81 -3.98
N PRO A 192 -15.81 -32.84 -5.20
CA PRO A 192 -14.36 -32.82 -5.37
C PRO A 192 -13.80 -31.48 -4.87
N LEU A 193 -12.76 -31.54 -4.03
CA LEU A 193 -12.09 -30.39 -3.46
C LEU A 193 -10.66 -30.29 -3.98
N LYS A 194 -10.21 -29.05 -4.22
CA LYS A 194 -8.79 -28.78 -4.41
C LYS A 194 -8.15 -28.62 -3.04
N LEU A 195 -7.22 -29.51 -2.69
CA LEU A 195 -6.44 -29.41 -1.46
C LEU A 195 -5.13 -28.66 -1.74
N ALA A 196 -4.90 -27.57 -1.00
CA ALA A 196 -3.59 -26.92 -0.99
C ALA A 196 -2.72 -27.52 0.13
N LYS A 197 -1.57 -28.08 -0.23
CA LYS A 197 -0.56 -28.58 0.71
C LYS A 197 0.61 -27.60 0.71
N VAL A 198 1.02 -27.17 1.90
CA VAL A 198 2.26 -26.39 2.05
C VAL A 198 3.43 -27.38 1.85
N LEU A 199 4.22 -27.16 0.82
CA LEU A 199 5.37 -28.00 0.49
C LEU A 199 6.66 -27.41 1.07
N ASP A 200 6.75 -26.09 1.12
CA ASP A 200 7.89 -25.35 1.61
C ASP A 200 7.46 -23.99 2.14
N TYR A 201 8.20 -23.45 3.08
CA TYR A 201 8.00 -22.11 3.61
C TYR A 201 9.32 -21.46 4.01
N SER A 202 9.37 -20.15 3.94
CA SER A 202 10.48 -19.36 4.42
C SER A 202 9.98 -18.09 5.07
N PHE A 203 10.73 -17.61 6.05
CA PHE A 203 10.46 -16.30 6.65
C PHE A 203 11.51 -15.28 6.22
N ASP A 204 11.13 -14.02 6.21
CA ASP A 204 12.07 -12.92 6.04
C ASP A 204 13.18 -13.02 7.11
N LYS A 205 14.43 -12.65 6.76
CA LYS A 205 15.55 -12.67 7.71
C LYS A 205 15.42 -11.66 8.84
N ALA A 206 14.61 -10.63 8.64
CA ALA A 206 14.36 -9.59 9.63
C ALA A 206 12.85 -9.32 9.75
N PRO A 207 12.36 -8.97 10.94
CA PRO A 207 10.96 -8.63 11.10
C PRO A 207 10.64 -7.32 10.38
N PHE A 208 9.44 -7.26 9.83
CA PHE A 208 8.82 -6.04 9.36
C PHE A 208 7.72 -5.64 10.33
N GLU A 209 7.85 -4.44 10.92
CA GLU A 209 6.94 -3.94 11.98
C GLU A 209 6.69 -4.97 13.10
N GLY A 210 7.76 -5.57 13.59
CA GLY A 210 7.73 -6.53 14.69
C GLY A 210 7.21 -7.93 14.34
N ARG A 211 6.99 -8.26 13.06
CA ARG A 211 6.54 -9.58 12.62
C ARG A 211 7.37 -10.11 11.47
N PHE A 212 7.73 -11.39 11.54
CA PHE A 212 8.32 -12.11 10.40
C PHE A 212 7.22 -12.43 9.37
N ARG A 213 7.57 -12.35 8.10
CA ARG A 213 6.69 -12.60 6.95
C ARG A 213 7.26 -13.71 6.10
#